data_0012d6d5cb786e1c7c1ba99ecb459eb2
#
_entry.id   0012d6d5cb786e1c7c1ba99ecb459eb2
#
_cell.length_a   1.000
_cell.length_b   1.000
_cell.length_c   1.000
_cell.angle_alpha   90.00
_cell.angle_beta   90.00
_cell.angle_gamma   90.00
#
_symmetry.space_group_name_H-M   'P 1'
#
loop_
_entity.id
_entity.type
_entity.pdbx_description
1 polymer ?
#
loop_
_entity_poly.entity_id
_entity_poly.type
_entity_poly.pdbx_seq_one_letter_code
_entity_poly.pdbx_strand_id
1 'polypeptide(L)'
;RTEISKLHARLATTFIYVTHDQVEAMTMGTRIVVMKDGFMQQVDTPQNLYDYPINQFVAGFIGTPQMNFFPATLTQSKGKTYVEFTNNNKILLPKTVEARIQNIEDYANTGKPIVLGVRPEDIHDEESFISASPDTVVKAFIEVLEKLGAETQIYCKLDYKEGETIENATDSIADSSY
;
A
#
# COMPACT_ATOMS: atom_id res chain seq x y z
N ARG A 1 -5.00 -25.38 8.40
CA ARG A 1 -5.51 -24.63 7.22
C ARG A 1 -6.00 -25.60 6.14
N THR A 2 -5.15 -26.42 5.54
CA THR A 2 -5.49 -27.33 4.43
C THR A 2 -6.63 -28.30 4.78
N GLU A 3 -6.70 -28.82 6.00
CA GLU A 3 -7.75 -29.73 6.43
C GLU A 3 -9.13 -29.05 6.54
N ILE A 4 -9.18 -27.79 6.98
CA ILE A 4 -10.43 -27.00 7.05
C ILE A 4 -10.94 -26.74 5.63
N SER A 5 -10.05 -26.33 4.71
CA SER A 5 -10.42 -26.12 3.30
C SER A 5 -10.93 -27.39 2.61
N LYS A 6 -10.31 -28.55 2.87
CA LYS A 6 -10.79 -29.83 2.38
C LYS A 6 -12.15 -30.23 2.98
N LEU A 7 -12.33 -29.98 4.28
CA LEU A 7 -13.59 -30.26 4.96
C LEU A 7 -14.72 -29.40 4.40
N HIS A 8 -14.45 -28.10 4.19
CA HIS A 8 -15.39 -27.17 3.55
C HIS A 8 -15.81 -27.67 2.16
N ALA A 9 -14.85 -28.05 1.32
CA ALA A 9 -15.12 -28.56 -0.03
C ALA A 9 -15.96 -29.85 -0.01
N ARG A 10 -15.78 -30.70 1.01
CA ARG A 10 -16.54 -31.96 1.16
C ARG A 10 -17.95 -31.77 1.68
N LEU A 11 -18.14 -30.86 2.62
CA LEU A 11 -19.43 -30.68 3.29
C LEU A 11 -20.37 -29.74 2.54
N ALA A 12 -19.87 -28.93 1.63
CA ALA A 12 -20.62 -27.94 0.84
C ALA A 12 -21.55 -27.05 1.72
N THR A 13 -21.12 -26.76 2.96
CA THR A 13 -21.86 -25.95 3.91
C THR A 13 -21.23 -24.58 4.06
N THR A 14 -22.01 -23.60 4.52
CA THR A 14 -21.46 -22.27 4.81
C THR A 14 -20.70 -22.32 6.14
N PHE A 15 -19.44 -21.90 6.11
CA PHE A 15 -18.61 -21.71 7.30
C PHE A 15 -18.38 -20.23 7.54
N ILE A 16 -18.48 -19.82 8.80
CA ILE A 16 -18.02 -18.51 9.26
C ILE A 16 -16.79 -18.76 10.12
N TYR A 17 -15.66 -18.18 9.70
CA TYR A 17 -14.39 -18.27 10.41
C TYR A 17 -13.92 -16.87 10.83
N VAL A 18 -13.65 -16.70 12.11
CA VAL A 18 -13.15 -15.44 12.66
C VAL A 18 -11.67 -15.60 12.98
N THR A 19 -10.86 -14.74 12.41
CA THR A 19 -9.40 -14.77 12.62
C THR A 19 -8.85 -13.34 12.60
N HIS A 20 -7.71 -13.15 13.22
CA HIS A 20 -6.87 -11.95 13.07
C HIS A 20 -5.69 -12.20 12.10
N ASP A 21 -5.51 -13.42 11.61
CA ASP A 21 -4.45 -13.80 10.67
C ASP A 21 -4.94 -13.57 9.24
N GLN A 22 -4.33 -12.58 8.57
CA GLN A 22 -4.66 -12.22 7.19
C GLN A 22 -4.38 -13.36 6.21
N VAL A 23 -3.30 -14.12 6.42
CA VAL A 23 -2.93 -15.23 5.53
C VAL A 23 -3.98 -16.34 5.60
N GLU A 24 -4.53 -16.59 6.80
CA GLU A 24 -5.65 -17.53 6.94
C GLU A 24 -6.89 -17.03 6.20
N ALA A 25 -7.28 -15.79 6.44
CA ALA A 25 -8.44 -15.19 5.78
C ALA A 25 -8.31 -15.22 4.26
N MET A 26 -7.16 -14.75 3.73
CA MET A 26 -6.90 -14.66 2.29
C MET A 26 -6.82 -16.02 1.58
N THR A 27 -6.38 -17.08 2.29
CA THR A 27 -6.19 -18.41 1.69
C THR A 27 -7.39 -19.32 1.85
N MET A 28 -8.24 -19.12 2.85
CA MET A 28 -9.36 -20.01 3.17
C MET A 28 -10.71 -19.42 2.78
N GLY A 29 -10.84 -18.09 2.83
CA GLY A 29 -12.10 -17.42 2.58
C GLY A 29 -12.44 -17.32 1.09
N THR A 30 -13.66 -17.66 0.70
CA THR A 30 -14.21 -17.27 -0.61
C THR A 30 -14.70 -15.83 -0.61
N ARG A 31 -15.11 -15.36 0.56
CA ARG A 31 -15.44 -13.96 0.87
C ARG A 31 -14.87 -13.60 2.24
N ILE A 32 -14.35 -12.40 2.35
CA ILE A 32 -13.80 -11.87 3.59
C ILE A 32 -14.58 -10.62 3.99
N VAL A 33 -14.90 -10.51 5.27
CA VAL A 33 -15.43 -9.30 5.88
C VAL A 33 -14.31 -8.65 6.69
N VAL A 34 -13.87 -7.47 6.27
CA VAL A 34 -12.94 -6.65 7.05
C VAL A 34 -13.74 -5.82 8.04
N MET A 35 -13.40 -5.91 9.33
CA MET A 35 -14.09 -5.18 10.40
C MET A 35 -13.12 -4.28 11.17
N LYS A 36 -13.61 -3.13 11.60
CA LYS A 36 -12.92 -2.20 12.50
C LYS A 36 -13.91 -1.62 13.50
N ASP A 37 -13.59 -1.68 14.79
CA ASP A 37 -14.38 -1.09 15.88
C ASP A 37 -15.87 -1.52 15.86
N GLY A 38 -16.14 -2.79 15.51
CA GLY A 38 -17.49 -3.33 15.41
C GLY A 38 -18.20 -3.02 14.08
N PHE A 39 -17.62 -2.22 13.20
CA PHE A 39 -18.20 -1.86 11.92
C PHE A 39 -17.55 -2.61 10.76
N MET A 40 -18.40 -3.07 9.84
CA MET A 40 -17.96 -3.66 8.60
C MET A 40 -17.36 -2.58 7.68
N GLN A 41 -16.11 -2.77 7.27
CA GLN A 41 -15.40 -1.85 6.39
C GLN A 41 -15.58 -2.24 4.91
N GLN A 42 -15.39 -3.50 4.59
CA GLN A 42 -15.56 -4.03 3.23
C GLN A 42 -15.87 -5.53 3.29
N VAL A 43 -16.68 -6.00 2.34
CA VAL A 43 -16.93 -7.43 2.09
C VAL A 43 -16.66 -7.72 0.64
N ASP A 44 -15.69 -8.59 0.37
CA ASP A 44 -15.36 -8.97 -1.00
C ASP A 44 -14.59 -10.28 -1.07
N THR A 45 -14.23 -10.70 -2.28
CA THR A 45 -13.26 -11.77 -2.47
C THR A 45 -11.88 -11.34 -1.97
N PRO A 46 -11.01 -12.28 -1.58
CA PRO A 46 -9.63 -11.95 -1.17
C PRO A 46 -8.91 -11.04 -2.17
N GLN A 47 -8.97 -11.37 -3.45
CA GLN A 47 -8.29 -10.61 -4.50
C GLN A 47 -8.83 -9.18 -4.62
N ASN A 48 -10.15 -9.00 -4.57
CA ASN A 48 -10.74 -7.66 -4.67
C ASN A 48 -10.41 -6.77 -3.45
N LEU A 49 -10.33 -7.35 -2.24
CA LEU A 49 -9.90 -6.60 -1.06
C LEU A 49 -8.47 -6.08 -1.21
N TYR A 50 -7.62 -6.85 -1.87
CA TYR A 50 -6.23 -6.49 -2.12
C TYR A 50 -6.09 -5.45 -3.24
N ASP A 51 -6.77 -5.65 -4.38
CA ASP A 51 -6.65 -4.82 -5.58
C ASP A 51 -7.50 -3.55 -5.53
N TYR A 52 -8.64 -3.60 -4.81
CA TYR A 52 -9.66 -2.55 -4.80
C TYR A 52 -10.15 -2.23 -3.39
N PRO A 53 -9.25 -1.87 -2.46
CA PRO A 53 -9.66 -1.45 -1.12
C PRO A 53 -10.50 -0.18 -1.20
N ILE A 54 -11.65 -0.15 -0.49
CA ILE A 54 -12.57 1.00 -0.56
C ILE A 54 -12.16 2.18 0.33
N ASN A 55 -11.26 1.95 1.27
CA ASN A 55 -10.74 3.00 2.15
C ASN A 55 -9.31 2.70 2.59
N GLN A 56 -8.67 3.70 3.20
CA GLN A 56 -7.28 3.62 3.65
C GLN A 56 -7.06 2.52 4.70
N PHE A 57 -8.04 2.29 5.59
CA PHE A 57 -7.93 1.23 6.59
C PHE A 57 -7.81 -0.15 5.93
N VAL A 58 -8.70 -0.48 5.00
CA VAL A 58 -8.65 -1.77 4.28
C VAL A 58 -7.36 -1.89 3.48
N ALA A 59 -6.94 -0.82 2.80
CA ALA A 59 -5.68 -0.79 2.04
C ALA A 59 -4.46 -1.09 2.89
N GLY A 60 -4.38 -0.52 4.09
CA GLY A 60 -3.27 -0.73 5.01
C GLY A 60 -3.39 -2.05 5.79
N PHE A 61 -4.61 -2.50 6.07
CA PHE A 61 -4.83 -3.74 6.81
C PHE A 61 -4.57 -4.99 5.97
N ILE A 62 -4.90 -4.97 4.68
CA ILE A 62 -4.76 -6.12 3.77
C ILE A 62 -3.41 -6.06 3.05
N GLY A 63 -2.57 -7.07 3.30
CA GLY A 63 -1.24 -7.25 2.72
C GLY A 63 -0.15 -7.35 3.79
N THR A 64 0.87 -8.17 3.50
CA THR A 64 2.03 -8.36 4.37
C THR A 64 3.28 -8.40 3.49
N PRO A 65 4.15 -7.41 3.57
CA PRO A 65 4.10 -6.19 4.41
C PRO A 65 2.92 -5.27 4.08
N GLN A 66 2.60 -4.34 5.01
CA GLN A 66 1.53 -3.37 4.81
C GLN A 66 1.87 -2.36 3.70
N MET A 67 0.82 -1.74 3.12
CA MET A 67 0.96 -0.65 2.15
C MET A 67 1.64 0.57 2.81
N ASN A 68 2.57 1.18 2.08
CA ASN A 68 3.16 2.46 2.48
C ASN A 68 2.20 3.60 2.14
N PHE A 69 2.03 4.55 3.06
CA PHE A 69 1.20 5.72 2.86
C PHE A 69 2.01 7.01 2.97
N PHE A 70 1.79 7.92 2.03
CA PHE A 70 2.44 9.22 1.99
C PHE A 70 1.39 10.32 1.82
N PRO A 71 1.40 11.37 2.67
CA PRO A 71 0.67 12.58 2.38
C PRO A 71 1.14 13.17 1.04
N ALA A 72 0.20 13.54 0.19
CA ALA A 72 0.52 13.97 -1.17
C ALA A 72 -0.48 15.01 -1.70
N THR A 73 -0.16 15.57 -2.85
CA THR A 73 -1.04 16.43 -3.65
C THR A 73 -0.99 16.02 -5.12
N LEU A 74 -2.00 16.39 -5.89
CA LEU A 74 -2.01 16.17 -7.33
C LEU A 74 -1.65 17.45 -8.08
N THR A 75 -0.78 17.30 -9.07
CA THR A 75 -0.44 18.39 -10.01
C THR A 75 -0.61 17.90 -11.44
N GLN A 76 -1.10 18.79 -12.30
CA GLN A 76 -1.22 18.51 -13.73
C GLN A 76 -0.38 19.51 -14.53
N SER A 77 0.41 18.98 -15.46
CA SER A 77 1.23 19.76 -16.37
C SER A 77 1.37 19.05 -17.72
N LYS A 78 1.16 19.80 -18.81
CA LYS A 78 1.32 19.28 -20.20
C LYS A 78 0.53 17.99 -20.47
N GLY A 79 -0.69 17.86 -19.91
CA GLY A 79 -1.54 16.70 -20.10
C GLY A 79 -1.10 15.44 -19.33
N LYS A 80 -0.14 15.56 -18.43
CA LYS A 80 0.29 14.52 -17.49
C LYS A 80 -0.12 14.88 -16.09
N THR A 81 -0.55 13.89 -15.31
CA THR A 81 -0.87 14.03 -13.88
C THR A 81 0.27 13.46 -13.05
N TYR A 82 0.67 14.18 -12.05
CA TYR A 82 1.73 13.80 -11.12
C TYR A 82 1.22 13.79 -9.70
N VAL A 83 1.79 12.91 -8.89
CA VAL A 83 1.64 12.90 -7.44
C VAL A 83 2.90 13.53 -6.84
N GLU A 84 2.74 14.59 -6.07
CA GLU A 84 3.81 15.23 -5.31
C GLU A 84 3.67 14.87 -3.84
N PHE A 85 4.73 14.34 -3.24
CA PHE A 85 4.77 13.88 -1.86
C PHE A 85 6.15 14.15 -1.26
N THR A 86 6.30 13.94 0.01
CA THR A 86 7.52 14.13 0.81
C THR A 86 8.70 14.81 0.08
N ASN A 87 9.12 15.99 0.53
CA ASN A 87 10.27 16.76 0.01
C ASN A 87 10.28 16.99 -1.51
N ASN A 88 9.12 17.31 -2.08
CA ASN A 88 8.96 17.57 -3.51
C ASN A 88 9.29 16.36 -4.42
N ASN A 89 9.30 15.14 -3.87
CA ASN A 89 9.30 13.97 -4.71
C ASN A 89 8.05 13.95 -5.59
N LYS A 90 8.25 13.67 -6.86
CA LYS A 90 7.19 13.74 -7.87
C LYS A 90 7.25 12.52 -8.76
N ILE A 91 6.13 11.81 -8.83
CA ILE A 91 5.99 10.64 -9.71
C ILE A 91 4.85 10.84 -10.69
N LEU A 92 5.03 10.34 -11.90
CA LEU A 92 3.99 10.33 -12.91
C LEU A 92 2.90 9.33 -12.52
N LEU A 93 1.65 9.80 -12.48
CA LEU A 93 0.51 8.92 -12.25
C LEU A 93 0.17 8.14 -13.52
N PRO A 94 0.19 6.79 -13.50
CA PRO A 94 -0.19 5.99 -14.66
C PRO A 94 -1.62 6.30 -15.12
N LYS A 95 -1.86 6.33 -16.43
CA LYS A 95 -3.19 6.61 -17.00
C LYS A 95 -4.27 5.63 -16.53
N THR A 96 -3.90 4.38 -16.28
CA THR A 96 -4.78 3.34 -15.73
C THR A 96 -5.24 3.65 -14.32
N VAL A 97 -4.38 4.28 -13.50
CA VAL A 97 -4.73 4.72 -12.15
C VAL A 97 -5.51 6.03 -12.22
N GLU A 98 -5.05 6.99 -13.04
CA GLU A 98 -5.73 8.28 -13.26
C GLU A 98 -7.20 8.09 -13.64
N ALA A 99 -7.49 7.16 -14.56
CA ALA A 99 -8.85 6.86 -15.02
C ALA A 99 -9.80 6.32 -13.92
N ARG A 100 -9.25 5.86 -12.80
CA ARG A 100 -10.03 5.36 -11.65
C ARG A 100 -10.34 6.45 -10.62
N ILE A 101 -9.71 7.61 -10.72
CA ILE A 101 -9.91 8.72 -9.81
C ILE A 101 -11.14 9.51 -10.26
N GLN A 102 -12.16 9.53 -9.41
CA GLN A 102 -13.33 10.37 -9.62
C GLN A 102 -12.99 11.82 -9.25
N ASN A 103 -13.48 12.77 -10.05
CA ASN A 103 -13.35 14.21 -9.81
C ASN A 103 -11.89 14.65 -9.62
N ILE A 104 -10.99 14.16 -10.44
CA ILE A 104 -9.55 14.46 -10.35
C ILE A 104 -9.28 15.98 -10.42
N GLU A 105 -10.10 16.73 -11.14
CA GLU A 105 -10.07 18.19 -11.28
C GLU A 105 -10.29 18.93 -9.95
N ASP A 106 -11.01 18.32 -9.00
CA ASP A 106 -11.22 18.90 -7.68
C ASP A 106 -9.95 18.89 -6.81
N TYR A 107 -8.96 18.10 -7.20
CA TYR A 107 -7.70 17.92 -6.48
C TYR A 107 -6.49 18.45 -7.26
N ALA A 108 -6.48 18.30 -8.57
CA ALA A 108 -5.33 18.68 -9.40
C ALA A 108 -5.07 20.19 -9.34
N ASN A 109 -3.85 20.58 -9.04
CA ASN A 109 -3.37 21.97 -8.91
C ASN A 109 -4.11 22.81 -7.85
N THR A 110 -4.83 22.18 -6.94
CA THR A 110 -5.59 22.88 -5.88
C THR A 110 -4.88 22.90 -4.53
N GLY A 111 -3.84 22.08 -4.37
CA GLY A 111 -3.16 21.86 -3.08
C GLY A 111 -3.98 21.04 -2.07
N LYS A 112 -5.15 20.52 -2.44
CA LYS A 112 -5.93 19.64 -1.56
C LYS A 112 -5.13 18.39 -1.25
N PRO A 113 -5.07 17.97 0.04
CA PRO A 113 -4.33 16.79 0.44
C PRO A 113 -5.01 15.51 -0.05
N ILE A 114 -4.19 14.57 -0.49
CA ILE A 114 -4.54 13.17 -0.77
C ILE A 114 -3.58 12.25 -0.04
N VAL A 115 -3.83 10.97 -0.08
CA VAL A 115 -2.91 9.95 0.42
C VAL A 115 -2.47 9.08 -0.76
N LEU A 116 -1.15 9.02 -1.00
CA LEU A 116 -0.54 8.08 -1.91
C LEU A 116 -0.28 6.78 -1.18
N GLY A 117 -0.89 5.66 -1.65
CA GLY A 117 -0.59 4.32 -1.17
C GLY A 117 0.26 3.57 -2.20
N VAL A 118 1.36 2.95 -1.75
CA VAL A 118 2.24 2.12 -2.58
C VAL A 118 2.55 0.83 -1.84
N ARG A 119 2.26 -0.31 -2.48
CA ARG A 119 2.60 -1.61 -1.89
C ARG A 119 4.10 -1.87 -2.01
N PRO A 120 4.74 -2.52 -1.01
CA PRO A 120 6.16 -2.82 -1.06
C PRO A 120 6.57 -3.63 -2.30
N GLU A 121 5.75 -4.56 -2.74
CA GLU A 121 5.99 -5.40 -3.92
C GLU A 121 5.91 -4.66 -5.27
N ASP A 122 5.35 -3.45 -5.27
CA ASP A 122 5.29 -2.59 -6.47
C ASP A 122 6.50 -1.64 -6.57
N ILE A 123 7.43 -1.72 -5.62
CA ILE A 123 8.65 -0.91 -5.60
C ILE A 123 9.81 -1.75 -6.12
N HIS A 124 10.46 -1.27 -7.17
CA HIS A 124 11.53 -1.96 -7.87
C HIS A 124 12.81 -1.12 -7.89
N ASP A 125 13.96 -1.76 -7.72
CA ASP A 125 15.29 -1.14 -7.78
C ASP A 125 16.14 -1.64 -8.95
N GLU A 126 15.61 -2.57 -9.77
CA GLU A 126 16.30 -3.09 -10.93
C GLU A 126 16.41 -2.04 -12.06
N GLU A 127 17.57 -1.96 -12.69
CA GLU A 127 17.87 -1.03 -13.76
C GLU A 127 16.86 -1.08 -14.92
N SER A 128 16.30 -2.25 -15.20
CA SER A 128 15.28 -2.45 -16.23
C SER A 128 14.00 -1.67 -15.95
N PHE A 129 13.54 -1.65 -14.69
CA PHE A 129 12.35 -0.88 -14.27
C PHE A 129 12.65 0.61 -14.20
N ILE A 130 13.81 1.00 -13.66
CA ILE A 130 14.25 2.39 -13.59
C ILE A 130 14.30 3.00 -14.98
N SER A 131 14.93 2.31 -15.94
CA SER A 131 15.05 2.77 -17.32
C SER A 131 13.73 2.81 -18.07
N ALA A 132 12.81 1.88 -17.78
CA ALA A 132 11.49 1.82 -18.42
C ALA A 132 10.54 2.92 -17.94
N SER A 133 10.71 3.42 -16.71
CA SER A 133 9.78 4.36 -16.07
C SER A 133 10.51 5.50 -15.32
N PRO A 134 11.34 6.31 -16.02
CA PRO A 134 12.17 7.33 -15.38
C PRO A 134 11.35 8.42 -14.65
N ASP A 135 10.11 8.66 -15.06
CA ASP A 135 9.21 9.65 -14.46
C ASP A 135 8.58 9.12 -13.12
N THR A 136 8.89 7.90 -12.68
CA THR A 136 8.41 7.30 -11.42
C THR A 136 9.52 6.95 -10.45
N VAL A 137 10.74 7.37 -10.74
CA VAL A 137 11.92 7.07 -9.91
C VAL A 137 12.02 8.05 -8.75
N VAL A 138 12.22 7.52 -7.56
CA VAL A 138 12.43 8.28 -6.32
C VAL A 138 13.71 7.79 -5.65
N LYS A 139 14.52 8.72 -5.17
CA LYS A 139 15.71 8.38 -4.39
C LYS A 139 15.34 8.15 -2.94
N ALA A 140 15.84 7.07 -2.37
CA ALA A 140 15.64 6.72 -0.98
C ALA A 140 16.95 6.30 -0.32
N PHE A 141 17.05 6.50 0.98
CA PHE A 141 18.17 6.02 1.79
C PHE A 141 17.73 4.78 2.57
N ILE A 142 18.49 3.70 2.49
CA ILE A 142 18.22 2.47 3.25
C ILE A 142 18.65 2.68 4.69
N GLU A 143 17.72 2.59 5.63
CA GLU A 143 17.96 2.69 7.06
C GLU A 143 18.16 1.32 7.71
N VAL A 144 17.28 0.37 7.38
CA VAL A 144 17.30 -0.96 8.01
C VAL A 144 17.07 -2.04 6.96
N LEU A 145 17.75 -3.16 7.14
CA LEU A 145 17.56 -4.41 6.39
C LEU A 145 17.21 -5.53 7.36
N GLU A 146 16.01 -6.05 7.27
CA GLU A 146 15.57 -7.22 8.04
C GLU A 146 15.56 -8.47 7.16
N LYS A 147 16.45 -9.41 7.48
CA LYS A 147 16.54 -10.68 6.76
C LYS A 147 15.59 -11.70 7.38
N LEU A 148 14.55 -12.07 6.67
CA LEU A 148 13.51 -13.01 7.10
C LEU A 148 13.61 -14.39 6.42
N GLY A 149 14.82 -14.80 6.10
CA GLY A 149 15.09 -16.07 5.41
C GLY A 149 15.01 -15.92 3.89
N ALA A 150 13.89 -16.26 3.29
CA ALA A 150 13.71 -16.14 1.84
C ALA A 150 13.47 -14.70 1.36
N GLU A 151 13.12 -13.80 2.27
CA GLU A 151 12.78 -12.41 1.98
C GLU A 151 13.67 -11.48 2.80
N THR A 152 13.90 -10.29 2.28
CA THR A 152 14.54 -9.20 2.99
C THR A 152 13.62 -7.99 2.94
N GLN A 153 13.19 -7.50 4.10
CA GLN A 153 12.46 -6.25 4.20
C GLN A 153 13.43 -5.09 4.27
N ILE A 154 13.17 -4.06 3.45
CA ILE A 154 14.01 -2.88 3.34
C ILE A 154 13.22 -1.69 3.85
N TYR A 155 13.71 -1.04 4.89
CA TYR A 155 13.15 0.20 5.41
C TYR A 155 13.95 1.36 4.85
N CYS A 156 13.27 2.24 4.14
CA CYS A 156 13.88 3.38 3.46
C CYS A 156 13.33 4.70 3.97
N LYS A 157 14.21 5.70 4.06
CA LYS A 157 13.85 7.10 4.29
C LYS A 157 13.92 7.89 2.99
N LEU A 158 12.88 8.67 2.71
CA LEU A 158 12.82 9.54 1.54
C LEU A 158 13.44 10.93 1.81
N ASP A 159 13.54 11.33 3.08
CA ASP A 159 14.02 12.63 3.54
C ASP A 159 15.44 12.53 4.07
N TYR A 160 16.40 12.27 3.19
CA TYR A 160 17.80 12.27 3.59
C TYR A 160 18.43 13.65 3.30
N LYS A 161 18.95 14.31 4.36
CA LYS A 161 19.91 15.40 4.23
C LYS A 161 21.31 14.84 4.48
N GLU A 162 22.20 15.00 3.52
CA GLU A 162 23.60 14.59 3.65
C GLU A 162 24.17 15.15 4.96
N GLY A 163 24.57 14.27 5.90
CA GLY A 163 25.09 14.65 7.23
C GLY A 163 24.17 14.39 8.43
N GLU A 164 22.93 13.92 8.24
CA GLU A 164 22.10 13.43 9.34
C GLU A 164 22.51 12.01 9.74
N THR A 165 22.93 11.85 10.98
CA THR A 165 23.19 10.52 11.57
C THR A 165 21.91 9.82 11.98
N ILE A 166 21.91 8.50 11.89
CA ILE A 166 20.78 7.55 12.04
C ILE A 166 20.05 7.62 13.42
N GLU A 167 20.59 8.33 14.40
CA GLU A 167 20.12 8.30 15.79
C GLU A 167 18.73 8.93 16.05
N ASN A 168 18.17 9.68 15.10
CA ASN A 168 16.91 10.42 15.30
C ASN A 168 15.69 9.84 14.57
N ALA A 169 15.81 8.69 13.92
CA ALA A 169 14.74 8.16 13.05
C ALA A 169 13.68 7.31 13.76
N THR A 170 13.95 6.86 15.00
CA THR A 170 13.06 5.93 15.73
C THR A 170 11.82 6.59 16.35
N ASP A 171 11.81 7.91 16.53
CA ASP A 171 10.73 8.59 17.23
C ASP A 171 9.53 9.00 16.33
N SER A 172 9.70 9.01 15.01
CA SER A 172 8.64 9.45 14.09
C SER A 172 7.69 8.37 13.59
N ILE A 173 8.02 7.09 13.81
CA ILE A 173 7.20 5.94 13.35
C ILE A 173 6.11 5.56 14.36
N ALA A 174 6.26 5.96 15.62
CA ALA A 174 5.32 5.59 16.70
C ALA A 174 4.00 6.38 16.68
N ASP A 175 3.88 7.47 15.94
CA ASP A 175 2.75 8.41 16.04
C ASP A 175 1.76 8.38 14.86
N SER A 176 1.93 7.44 13.90
CA SER A 176 1.02 7.29 12.75
C SER A 176 0.03 6.12 12.86
N SER A 177 -0.30 5.70 14.07
CA SER A 177 -1.38 4.74 14.32
C SER A 177 -2.72 5.46 14.45
N TYR A 178 -3.39 5.68 13.33
CA TYR A 178 -4.82 6.02 13.28
C TYR A 178 -5.55 5.11 12.30
#